data_45a1ec4c223407fcb091b331e91e4911
#
_entry.id   45a1ec4c223407fcb091b331e91e4911
#
_cell.length_a   1.000
_cell.length_b   1.000
_cell.length_c   1.000
_cell.angle_alpha   90.00
_cell.angle_beta   90.00
_cell.angle_gamma   90.00
#
_symmetry.space_group_name_H-M   'P 1'
#
loop_
_entity.id
_entity.type
_entity.pdbx_description
1 polymer ?
#
loop_
_entity_poly.entity_id
_entity_poly.type
_entity_poly.pdbx_seq_one_letter_code
_entity_poly.pdbx_strand_id
1 'polypeptide(L)'
;MGAAIEEGRLRVDGVDVFYRRVPGEGTPTVYCHGNPTHGEDWLPFLERGGPALAIDMPGWGRSARPERFDYSMYGLSAFLERCLAELGVERRKLVVHDWGALALIAAQRRPELVERLVVIDSVPLLPGYRWHWVAQLWRRRGVGELLNATTTRSSLALLLRQARGDRSPMPPPFVDMIWDHWDAGTRRATLALYRDADPDRLAAAGLDLDRIGCPALVIWGDRDAYLPTRFARAYADALPAAELEILAGVGHWPWIDQPGVVDRVLGFLG
;
A
#
# COMPACT_ATOMS: atom_id res chain seq x y z
N MET A 1 27.50 0.15 2.28
CA MET A 1 27.09 0.90 1.08
C MET A 1 25.63 0.57 0.87
N GLY A 2 24.75 1.57 0.74
CA GLY A 2 23.34 1.31 0.40
C GLY A 2 23.22 0.59 -0.93
N ALA A 3 22.16 -0.22 -1.08
CA ALA A 3 21.89 -0.91 -2.33
C ALA A 3 21.62 0.12 -3.45
N ALA A 4 22.15 -0.13 -4.65
CA ALA A 4 21.88 0.73 -5.79
C ALA A 4 20.42 0.54 -6.24
N ILE A 5 19.61 1.58 -6.15
CA ILE A 5 18.23 1.59 -6.62
C ILE A 5 18.22 1.99 -8.10
N GLU A 6 17.71 1.11 -8.93
CA GLU A 6 17.48 1.36 -10.35
C GLU A 6 16.04 1.83 -10.56
N GLU A 7 15.88 2.88 -11.36
CA GLU A 7 14.57 3.36 -11.81
C GLU A 7 14.30 2.89 -13.23
N GLY A 8 13.08 2.42 -13.50
CA GLY A 8 12.70 1.93 -14.81
C GLY A 8 11.25 2.24 -15.17
N ARG A 9 10.95 2.01 -16.43
CA ARG A 9 9.59 2.06 -16.96
C ARG A 9 9.30 0.80 -17.75
N LEU A 10 8.06 0.35 -17.68
CA LEU A 10 7.54 -0.73 -18.50
C LEU A 10 6.18 -0.32 -19.06
N ARG A 11 5.74 -0.99 -20.10
CA ARG A 11 4.41 -0.77 -20.67
C ARG A 11 3.60 -2.05 -20.59
N VAL A 12 2.51 -1.98 -19.81
CA VAL A 12 1.59 -3.12 -19.58
C VAL A 12 0.20 -2.72 -20.07
N ASP A 13 -0.37 -3.48 -20.99
CA ASP A 13 -1.68 -3.22 -21.58
C ASP A 13 -1.82 -1.78 -22.13
N GLY A 14 -0.75 -1.21 -22.65
CA GLY A 14 -0.73 0.16 -23.18
C GLY A 14 -0.57 1.24 -22.10
N VAL A 15 -0.43 0.89 -20.84
CA VAL A 15 -0.22 1.81 -19.71
C VAL A 15 1.27 1.89 -19.36
N ASP A 16 1.83 3.09 -19.31
CA ASP A 16 3.22 3.31 -18.88
C ASP A 16 3.30 3.30 -17.36
N VAL A 17 4.11 2.38 -16.83
CA VAL A 17 4.28 2.12 -15.40
C VAL A 17 5.72 2.45 -14.99
N PHE A 18 5.87 3.17 -13.91
CA PHE A 18 7.16 3.46 -13.29
C PHE A 18 7.43 2.49 -12.14
N TYR A 19 8.68 2.08 -11.99
CA TYR A 19 9.09 1.24 -10.88
C TYR A 19 10.50 1.59 -10.38
N ARG A 20 10.77 1.21 -9.14
CA ARG A 20 12.09 1.18 -8.52
C ARG A 20 12.47 -0.25 -8.25
N ARG A 21 13.72 -0.62 -8.54
CA ARG A 21 14.24 -1.98 -8.35
C ARG A 21 15.59 -1.93 -7.65
N VAL A 22 15.78 -2.82 -6.71
CA VAL A 22 17.09 -3.18 -6.18
C VAL A 22 17.45 -4.54 -6.81
N PRO A 23 18.46 -4.60 -7.69
CA PRO A 23 18.91 -5.86 -8.27
C PRO A 23 19.59 -6.74 -7.22
N GLY A 24 19.58 -8.05 -7.41
CA GLY A 24 20.23 -8.99 -6.52
C GLY A 24 19.80 -10.42 -6.80
N GLU A 25 20.42 -11.36 -6.10
CA GLU A 25 20.07 -12.76 -6.16
C GLU A 25 19.00 -13.13 -5.12
N GLY A 26 18.24 -14.18 -5.38
CA GLY A 26 17.19 -14.68 -4.51
C GLY A 26 15.80 -14.12 -4.81
N THR A 27 14.85 -14.44 -3.96
CA THR A 27 13.45 -14.04 -4.11
C THR A 27 13.27 -12.56 -3.80
N PRO A 28 12.83 -11.72 -4.76
CA PRO A 28 12.68 -10.29 -4.54
C PRO A 28 11.53 -9.99 -3.58
N THR A 29 11.67 -8.90 -2.83
CA THR A 29 10.58 -8.32 -2.05
C THR A 29 9.80 -7.34 -2.91
N VAL A 30 8.50 -7.55 -3.07
CA VAL A 30 7.58 -6.63 -3.74
C VAL A 30 6.89 -5.77 -2.68
N TYR A 31 7.12 -4.46 -2.77
CA TYR A 31 6.53 -3.47 -1.89
C TYR A 31 5.33 -2.82 -2.57
N CYS A 32 4.16 -2.92 -1.94
CA CYS A 32 2.89 -2.41 -2.45
C CYS A 32 2.42 -1.22 -1.63
N HIS A 33 2.44 -0.04 -2.26
CA HIS A 33 2.07 1.23 -1.63
C HIS A 33 0.57 1.42 -1.45
N GLY A 34 0.21 2.37 -0.60
CA GLY A 34 -1.15 2.81 -0.36
C GLY A 34 -1.55 4.08 -1.10
N ASN A 35 -2.62 4.71 -0.61
CA ASN A 35 -3.11 6.00 -1.07
C ASN A 35 -2.98 7.04 0.06
N PRO A 36 -2.43 8.22 -0.19
CA PRO A 36 -2.11 8.83 -1.49
C PRO A 36 -0.63 8.70 -1.90
N THR A 37 0.11 7.74 -1.35
CA THR A 37 1.52 7.54 -1.63
C THR A 37 1.78 6.75 -2.93
N HIS A 38 3.02 6.46 -3.22
CA HIS A 38 3.50 5.67 -4.35
C HIS A 38 4.81 4.94 -3.98
N GLY A 39 5.47 4.28 -4.91
CA GLY A 39 6.64 3.45 -4.64
C GLY A 39 7.82 4.15 -3.93
N GLU A 40 7.87 5.49 -3.91
CA GLU A 40 8.88 6.26 -3.18
C GLU A 40 8.72 6.14 -1.65
N ASP A 41 7.53 5.85 -1.19
CA ASP A 41 7.24 5.57 0.23
C ASP A 41 8.12 4.44 0.80
N TRP A 42 8.60 3.57 -0.08
CA TRP A 42 9.41 2.41 0.25
C TRP A 42 10.93 2.64 0.20
N LEU A 43 11.41 3.86 -0.09
CA LEU A 43 12.84 4.15 -0.14
C LEU A 43 13.61 3.71 1.11
N PRO A 44 13.10 3.92 2.35
CA PRO A 44 13.81 3.47 3.56
C PRO A 44 14.06 1.96 3.61
N PHE A 45 13.22 1.17 2.96
CA PHE A 45 13.35 -0.29 2.86
C PHE A 45 14.23 -0.70 1.68
N LEU A 46 14.08 -0.04 0.53
CA LEU A 46 14.85 -0.32 -0.68
C LEU A 46 16.35 -0.04 -0.48
N GLU A 47 16.70 1.05 0.21
CA GLU A 47 18.08 1.45 0.47
C GLU A 47 18.84 0.47 1.37
N ARG A 48 18.13 -0.34 2.15
CA ARG A 48 18.69 -1.18 3.22
C ARG A 48 18.42 -2.66 3.03
N GLY A 49 17.46 -3.02 2.16
CA GLY A 49 17.06 -4.40 1.89
C GLY A 49 17.85 -5.09 0.80
N GLY A 50 17.52 -6.37 0.55
CA GLY A 50 18.01 -7.18 -0.56
C GLY A 50 17.26 -6.90 -1.87
N PRO A 51 17.23 -7.87 -2.82
CA PRO A 51 16.55 -7.68 -4.07
C PRO A 51 15.08 -7.31 -3.85
N ALA A 52 14.66 -6.23 -4.51
CA ALA A 52 13.36 -5.63 -4.24
C ALA A 52 12.76 -4.91 -5.45
N LEU A 53 11.45 -4.69 -5.39
CA LEU A 53 10.67 -3.99 -6.40
C LEU A 53 9.58 -3.15 -5.71
N ALA A 54 9.47 -1.89 -6.09
CA ALA A 54 8.35 -1.02 -5.75
C ALA A 54 7.78 -0.40 -7.02
N ILE A 55 6.51 -0.66 -7.31
CA ILE A 55 5.82 -0.19 -8.51
C ILE A 55 4.91 0.98 -8.11
N ASP A 56 4.98 2.08 -8.87
CA ASP A 56 3.94 3.10 -8.79
C ASP A 56 2.72 2.58 -9.56
N MET A 57 1.63 2.31 -8.87
CA MET A 57 0.42 1.82 -9.53
C MET A 57 -0.18 2.87 -10.47
N PRO A 58 -0.86 2.47 -11.58
CA PRO A 58 -1.54 3.42 -12.46
C PRO A 58 -2.47 4.34 -11.69
N GLY A 59 -2.31 5.64 -11.92
CA GLY A 59 -3.04 6.66 -11.15
C GLY A 59 -2.20 7.37 -10.09
N TRP A 60 -1.07 6.78 -9.67
CA TRP A 60 -0.22 7.35 -8.62
C TRP A 60 1.24 7.51 -9.06
N GLY A 61 1.97 8.34 -8.33
CA GLY A 61 3.40 8.58 -8.51
C GLY A 61 3.76 8.99 -9.93
N ARG A 62 4.77 8.36 -10.50
CA ARG A 62 5.32 8.64 -11.83
C ARG A 62 4.72 7.77 -12.93
N SER A 63 3.77 6.89 -12.60
CA SER A 63 3.02 6.08 -13.56
C SER A 63 1.94 6.88 -14.27
N ALA A 64 1.48 6.37 -15.42
CA ALA A 64 0.42 6.99 -16.20
C ALA A 64 -0.92 7.00 -15.42
N ARG A 65 -1.79 7.94 -15.78
CA ARG A 65 -3.12 8.15 -15.20
C ARG A 65 -4.20 8.06 -16.29
N PRO A 66 -4.36 6.89 -16.94
CA PRO A 66 -5.30 6.77 -18.06
C PRO A 66 -6.73 7.01 -17.60
N GLU A 67 -7.50 7.72 -18.43
CA GLU A 67 -8.90 8.00 -18.12
C GLU A 67 -9.77 6.75 -18.19
N ARG A 68 -9.45 5.86 -19.12
CA ARG A 68 -10.12 4.58 -19.32
C ARG A 68 -9.26 3.46 -18.75
N PHE A 69 -9.28 3.33 -17.44
CA PHE A 69 -8.59 2.28 -16.72
C PHE A 69 -9.51 1.75 -15.62
N ASP A 70 -9.43 0.46 -15.35
CA ASP A 70 -10.17 -0.17 -14.26
C ASP A 70 -9.47 0.08 -12.93
N TYR A 71 -9.81 1.20 -12.29
CA TYR A 71 -9.35 1.56 -10.95
C TYR A 71 -10.10 0.82 -9.83
N SER A 72 -10.85 -0.23 -10.14
CA SER A 72 -11.43 -1.09 -9.11
C SER A 72 -10.33 -1.83 -8.35
N MET A 73 -10.64 -2.30 -7.14
CA MET A 73 -9.68 -3.08 -6.35
C MET A 73 -9.25 -4.37 -7.08
N TYR A 74 -10.16 -5.03 -7.81
CA TYR A 74 -9.82 -6.22 -8.59
C TYR A 74 -9.03 -5.87 -9.86
N GLY A 75 -9.36 -4.76 -10.53
CA GLY A 75 -8.63 -4.27 -11.70
C GLY A 75 -7.18 -3.93 -11.37
N LEU A 76 -6.96 -3.18 -10.27
CA LEU A 76 -5.62 -2.84 -9.79
C LEU A 76 -4.84 -4.09 -9.34
N SER A 77 -5.46 -5.01 -8.61
CA SER A 77 -4.82 -6.27 -8.20
C SER A 77 -4.37 -7.10 -9.41
N ALA A 78 -5.25 -7.27 -10.41
CA ALA A 78 -4.91 -8.00 -11.62
C ALA A 78 -3.84 -7.29 -12.45
N PHE A 79 -3.84 -5.96 -12.46
CA PHE A 79 -2.82 -5.19 -13.16
C PHE A 79 -1.44 -5.32 -12.51
N LEU A 80 -1.37 -5.33 -11.17
CA LEU A 80 -0.13 -5.60 -10.45
C LEU A 80 0.47 -6.95 -10.87
N GLU A 81 -0.34 -8.02 -10.93
CA GLU A 81 0.15 -9.34 -11.36
C GLU A 81 0.73 -9.30 -12.79
N ARG A 82 0.10 -8.55 -13.71
CA ARG A 82 0.65 -8.38 -15.06
C ARG A 82 1.98 -7.62 -15.06
N CYS A 83 2.10 -6.58 -14.23
CA CYS A 83 3.37 -5.87 -14.07
C CYS A 83 4.48 -6.80 -13.55
N LEU A 84 4.17 -7.64 -12.56
CA LEU A 84 5.12 -8.60 -12.00
C LEU A 84 5.54 -9.64 -13.04
N ALA A 85 4.60 -10.14 -13.85
CA ALA A 85 4.89 -11.09 -14.93
C ALA A 85 5.82 -10.46 -15.99
N GLU A 86 5.55 -9.24 -16.43
CA GLU A 86 6.41 -8.51 -17.41
C GLU A 86 7.81 -8.22 -16.84
N LEU A 87 7.94 -8.06 -15.53
CA LEU A 87 9.23 -7.87 -14.86
C LEU A 87 9.94 -9.20 -14.51
N GLY A 88 9.34 -10.35 -14.85
CA GLY A 88 9.89 -11.67 -14.56
C GLY A 88 9.85 -12.04 -13.07
N VAL A 89 8.94 -11.45 -12.29
CA VAL A 89 8.80 -11.71 -10.86
C VAL A 89 7.65 -12.69 -10.63
N GLU A 90 7.97 -13.98 -10.56
CA GLU A 90 6.99 -15.01 -10.18
C GLU A 90 6.94 -15.20 -8.66
N ARG A 91 7.99 -15.75 -8.07
CA ARG A 91 8.11 -15.92 -6.61
C ARG A 91 8.53 -14.61 -5.98
N ARG A 92 7.93 -14.29 -4.85
CA ARG A 92 8.15 -13.01 -4.17
C ARG A 92 7.95 -13.10 -2.66
N LYS A 93 8.64 -12.25 -1.93
CA LYS A 93 8.24 -11.80 -0.61
C LYS A 93 7.33 -10.61 -0.83
N LEU A 94 6.28 -10.46 -0.04
CA LEU A 94 5.27 -9.42 -0.25
C LEU A 94 5.17 -8.53 0.97
N VAL A 95 5.25 -7.22 0.77
CA VAL A 95 5.00 -6.21 1.81
C VAL A 95 3.88 -5.30 1.35
N VAL A 96 2.82 -5.24 2.12
CA VAL A 96 1.64 -4.42 1.81
C VAL A 96 1.39 -3.39 2.89
N HIS A 97 1.04 -2.18 2.48
CA HIS A 97 0.63 -1.09 3.35
C HIS A 97 -0.60 -0.41 2.78
N ASP A 98 -1.56 -0.05 3.62
CA ASP A 98 -2.80 0.63 3.25
C ASP A 98 -3.48 -0.07 2.06
N TRP A 99 -3.70 0.60 0.93
CA TRP A 99 -4.25 0.02 -0.29
C TRP A 99 -3.35 -1.00 -0.99
N GLY A 100 -2.09 -1.10 -0.59
CA GLY A 100 -1.23 -2.22 -1.00
C GLY A 100 -1.82 -3.58 -0.66
N ALA A 101 -2.77 -3.65 0.29
CA ALA A 101 -3.58 -4.84 0.59
C ALA A 101 -4.23 -5.47 -0.65
N LEU A 102 -4.43 -4.73 -1.75
CA LEU A 102 -4.96 -5.27 -3.01
C LEU A 102 -4.10 -6.40 -3.59
N ALA A 103 -2.80 -6.42 -3.28
CA ALA A 103 -1.92 -7.52 -3.67
C ALA A 103 -2.33 -8.85 -3.02
N LEU A 104 -2.99 -8.83 -1.86
CA LEU A 104 -3.49 -10.03 -1.20
C LEU A 104 -4.61 -10.71 -2.00
N ILE A 105 -5.37 -9.97 -2.81
CA ILE A 105 -6.42 -10.54 -3.68
C ILE A 105 -5.80 -11.53 -4.68
N ALA A 106 -4.65 -11.18 -5.26
CA ALA A 106 -3.92 -12.07 -6.16
C ALA A 106 -3.16 -13.16 -5.38
N ALA A 107 -2.58 -12.83 -4.23
CA ALA A 107 -1.85 -13.78 -3.39
C ALA A 107 -2.73 -14.97 -2.94
N GLN A 108 -4.01 -14.75 -2.62
CA GLN A 108 -4.96 -15.81 -2.27
C GLN A 108 -5.19 -16.81 -3.41
N ARG A 109 -5.07 -16.37 -4.68
CA ARG A 109 -5.26 -17.23 -5.86
C ARG A 109 -4.04 -18.09 -6.16
N ARG A 110 -2.85 -17.58 -5.85
CA ARG A 110 -1.56 -18.22 -6.11
C ARG A 110 -0.64 -18.13 -4.88
N PRO A 111 -1.08 -18.67 -3.72
CA PRO A 111 -0.35 -18.54 -2.46
C PRO A 111 1.06 -19.15 -2.50
N GLU A 112 1.28 -20.15 -3.35
CA GLU A 112 2.57 -20.79 -3.56
C GLU A 112 3.66 -19.87 -4.13
N LEU A 113 3.27 -18.71 -4.67
CA LEU A 113 4.21 -17.71 -5.18
C LEU A 113 4.68 -16.75 -4.10
N VAL A 114 4.03 -16.73 -2.94
CA VAL A 114 4.39 -15.84 -1.82
C VAL A 114 5.23 -16.61 -0.81
N GLU A 115 6.48 -16.21 -0.66
CA GLU A 115 7.43 -16.87 0.25
C GLU A 115 7.32 -16.34 1.68
N ARG A 116 7.12 -15.04 1.84
CA ARG A 116 6.87 -14.33 3.11
C ARG A 116 5.91 -13.18 2.88
N LEU A 117 5.12 -12.85 3.87
CA LEU A 117 4.16 -11.75 3.83
C LEU A 117 4.36 -10.80 5.01
N VAL A 118 4.38 -9.49 4.74
CA VAL A 118 4.28 -8.46 5.78
C VAL A 118 3.06 -7.59 5.49
N VAL A 119 2.19 -7.46 6.49
CA VAL A 119 0.98 -6.62 6.43
C VAL A 119 1.17 -5.47 7.42
N ILE A 120 1.26 -4.24 6.90
CA ILE A 120 1.49 -3.04 7.72
C ILE A 120 0.27 -2.12 7.55
N ASP A 121 -0.44 -1.81 8.61
CA ASP A 121 -1.57 -0.85 8.61
C ASP A 121 -2.36 -0.86 7.30
N SER A 122 -2.92 -2.03 6.94
CA SER A 122 -3.49 -2.29 5.61
C SER A 122 -5.01 -2.24 5.59
N VAL A 123 -5.57 -1.78 4.47
CA VAL A 123 -7.02 -1.77 4.25
C VAL A 123 -7.59 -3.16 4.51
N PRO A 124 -8.58 -3.30 5.41
CA PRO A 124 -9.10 -4.60 5.79
C PRO A 124 -9.89 -5.28 4.67
N LEU A 125 -9.35 -6.36 4.12
CA LEU A 125 -10.10 -7.31 3.29
C LEU A 125 -10.84 -8.29 4.20
N LEU A 126 -11.59 -7.75 5.16
CA LEU A 126 -12.18 -8.49 6.28
C LEU A 126 -13.54 -7.90 6.63
N PRO A 127 -14.47 -8.69 7.18
CA PRO A 127 -15.80 -8.19 7.54
C PRO A 127 -15.76 -7.15 8.66
N GLY A 128 -16.78 -6.28 8.67
CA GLY A 128 -16.99 -5.31 9.74
C GLY A 128 -16.18 -4.01 9.63
N TYR A 129 -15.45 -3.79 8.52
CA TYR A 129 -14.79 -2.52 8.28
C TYR A 129 -15.81 -1.42 7.96
N ARG A 130 -15.51 -0.20 8.40
CA ARG A 130 -16.24 1.02 8.05
C ARG A 130 -15.24 2.10 7.71
N TRP A 131 -15.42 2.72 6.57
CA TRP A 131 -14.57 3.80 6.13
C TRP A 131 -14.48 4.94 7.14
N HIS A 132 -13.28 5.44 7.37
CA HIS A 132 -13.03 6.66 8.13
C HIS A 132 -13.72 7.87 7.47
N TRP A 133 -13.86 8.97 8.22
CA TRP A 133 -14.69 10.11 7.81
C TRP A 133 -14.25 10.75 6.47
N VAL A 134 -12.93 10.85 6.20
CA VAL A 134 -12.41 11.39 4.93
C VAL A 134 -12.86 10.54 3.76
N ALA A 135 -12.67 9.22 3.86
CA ALA A 135 -13.07 8.27 2.83
C ALA A 135 -14.59 8.30 2.59
N GLN A 136 -15.41 8.45 3.64
CA GLN A 136 -16.86 8.60 3.49
C GLN A 136 -17.22 9.83 2.66
N LEU A 137 -16.50 10.94 2.82
CA LEU A 137 -16.70 12.14 2.01
C LEU A 137 -16.25 11.94 0.55
N TRP A 138 -15.09 11.31 0.33
CA TRP A 138 -14.59 11.01 -1.01
C TRP A 138 -15.52 10.08 -1.80
N ARG A 139 -16.18 9.16 -1.13
CA ARG A 139 -17.16 8.25 -1.76
C ARG A 139 -18.42 8.96 -2.25
N ARG A 140 -18.76 10.13 -1.71
CA ARG A 140 -19.93 10.91 -2.13
C ARG A 140 -19.63 11.67 -3.44
N ARG A 141 -20.41 11.38 -4.50
CA ARG A 141 -20.28 12.08 -5.78
C ARG A 141 -20.54 13.58 -5.62
N GLY A 142 -19.76 14.39 -6.30
CA GLY A 142 -19.77 15.85 -6.18
C GLY A 142 -18.96 16.35 -4.97
N VAL A 143 -19.19 15.79 -3.78
CA VAL A 143 -18.45 16.17 -2.56
C VAL A 143 -16.99 15.76 -2.65
N GLY A 144 -16.72 14.51 -3.06
CA GLY A 144 -15.35 14.00 -3.22
C GLY A 144 -14.55 14.78 -4.24
N GLU A 145 -15.15 15.10 -5.39
CA GLU A 145 -14.53 15.93 -6.43
C GLU A 145 -14.21 17.34 -5.91
N LEU A 146 -15.16 17.98 -5.23
CA LEU A 146 -14.97 19.32 -4.68
C LEU A 146 -13.85 19.35 -3.64
N LEU A 147 -13.86 18.41 -2.68
CA LEU A 147 -12.83 18.33 -1.65
C LEU A 147 -11.44 18.10 -2.26
N ASN A 148 -11.33 17.18 -3.22
CA ASN A 148 -10.05 16.93 -3.87
C ASN A 148 -9.59 18.09 -4.75
N ALA A 149 -10.51 18.81 -5.41
CA ALA A 149 -10.18 19.98 -6.24
C ALA A 149 -9.72 21.18 -5.39
N THR A 150 -10.25 21.32 -4.18
CA THR A 150 -9.91 22.40 -3.24
C THR A 150 -8.76 22.06 -2.28
N THR A 151 -8.26 20.82 -2.32
CA THR A 151 -7.11 20.43 -1.51
C THR A 151 -5.88 21.23 -1.94
N THR A 152 -5.22 21.85 -0.97
CA THR A 152 -3.93 22.54 -1.11
C THR A 152 -2.83 21.75 -0.39
N ARG A 153 -1.55 22.04 -0.68
CA ARG A 153 -0.43 21.41 0.05
C ARG A 153 -0.55 21.62 1.56
N SER A 154 -0.96 22.80 2.00
CA SER A 154 -1.13 23.12 3.43
C SER A 154 -2.29 22.36 4.06
N SER A 155 -3.41 22.21 3.38
CA SER A 155 -4.56 21.44 3.88
C SER A 155 -4.24 19.95 3.89
N LEU A 156 -3.50 19.43 2.90
CA LEU A 156 -2.98 18.06 2.91
C LEU A 156 -2.05 17.82 4.09
N ALA A 157 -1.06 18.71 4.31
CA ALA A 157 -0.14 18.62 5.45
C ALA A 157 -0.90 18.63 6.80
N LEU A 158 -1.95 19.44 6.92
CA LEU A 158 -2.78 19.48 8.12
C LEU A 158 -3.56 18.16 8.29
N LEU A 159 -4.12 17.62 7.22
CA LEU A 159 -4.86 16.36 7.24
C LEU A 159 -3.95 15.18 7.63
N LEU A 160 -2.74 15.15 7.09
CA LEU A 160 -1.76 14.09 7.35
C LEU A 160 -1.26 14.05 8.81
N ARG A 161 -1.43 15.13 9.60
CA ARG A 161 -1.10 15.08 11.04
C ARG A 161 -1.86 14.01 11.80
N GLN A 162 -3.09 13.72 11.40
CA GLN A 162 -3.88 12.66 12.05
C GLN A 162 -3.29 11.25 11.82
N ALA A 163 -2.44 11.09 10.82
CA ALA A 163 -1.76 9.85 10.50
C ALA A 163 -0.54 9.55 11.40
N ARG A 164 -0.04 10.57 12.12
CA ARG A 164 1.02 10.42 13.11
C ARG A 164 0.43 10.01 14.46
N GLY A 165 1.11 9.12 15.17
CA GLY A 165 0.67 8.64 16.47
C GLY A 165 0.58 9.76 17.53
N ASP A 166 1.47 10.74 17.46
CA ASP A 166 1.52 11.94 18.32
C ASP A 166 0.82 13.17 17.72
N ARG A 167 0.28 13.04 16.49
CA ARG A 167 -0.32 14.13 15.70
C ARG A 167 0.62 15.30 15.39
N SER A 168 1.92 15.08 15.49
CA SER A 168 2.92 16.05 15.03
C SER A 168 2.85 16.24 13.51
N PRO A 169 3.42 17.30 12.93
CA PRO A 169 3.50 17.46 11.48
C PRO A 169 4.23 16.29 10.83
N MET A 170 3.74 15.84 9.67
CA MET A 170 4.52 14.95 8.82
C MET A 170 5.80 15.64 8.34
N PRO A 171 6.90 14.88 8.14
CA PRO A 171 8.11 15.44 7.54
C PRO A 171 7.79 16.15 6.23
N PRO A 172 8.29 17.39 6.01
CA PRO A 172 8.01 18.13 4.77
C PRO A 172 8.31 17.34 3.49
N PRO A 173 9.42 16.58 3.36
CA PRO A 173 9.68 15.77 2.16
C PRO A 173 8.60 14.72 1.89
N PHE A 174 8.00 14.14 2.93
CA PHE A 174 6.90 13.18 2.77
C PHE A 174 5.63 13.85 2.25
N VAL A 175 5.33 15.07 2.72
CA VAL A 175 4.20 15.85 2.21
C VAL A 175 4.44 16.23 0.75
N ASP A 176 5.67 16.63 0.40
CA ASP A 176 6.06 17.03 -0.96
C ASP A 176 5.98 15.83 -1.92
N MET A 177 6.46 14.66 -1.51
CA MET A 177 6.34 13.41 -2.26
C MET A 177 4.88 13.14 -2.69
N ILE A 178 3.91 13.33 -1.79
CA ILE A 178 2.50 13.16 -2.12
C ILE A 178 1.99 14.31 -3.01
N TRP A 179 2.33 15.55 -2.63
CA TRP A 179 1.78 16.75 -3.28
C TRP A 179 2.21 16.89 -4.73
N ASP A 180 3.47 16.57 -5.05
CA ASP A 180 4.03 16.67 -6.40
C ASP A 180 3.31 15.76 -7.42
N HIS A 181 2.62 14.74 -6.92
CA HIS A 181 1.84 13.81 -7.72
C HIS A 181 0.32 13.90 -7.50
N TRP A 182 -0.15 14.87 -6.69
CA TRP A 182 -1.58 15.06 -6.38
C TRP A 182 -2.31 15.86 -7.47
N ASP A 183 -2.23 15.41 -8.71
CA ASP A 183 -2.87 16.02 -9.88
C ASP A 183 -4.33 15.54 -10.10
N ALA A 184 -4.97 16.05 -11.15
CA ALA A 184 -6.35 15.71 -11.49
C ALA A 184 -6.53 14.20 -11.79
N GLY A 185 -5.52 13.55 -12.37
CA GLY A 185 -5.54 12.12 -12.68
C GLY A 185 -5.48 11.27 -11.42
N THR A 186 -4.57 11.59 -10.49
CA THR A 186 -4.46 10.92 -9.20
C THR A 186 -5.73 11.09 -8.35
N ARG A 187 -6.30 12.29 -8.33
CA ARG A 187 -7.58 12.55 -7.64
C ARG A 187 -8.71 11.70 -8.19
N ARG A 188 -8.78 11.57 -9.53
CA ARG A 188 -9.78 10.71 -10.20
C ARG A 188 -9.58 9.24 -9.85
N ALA A 189 -8.34 8.74 -9.92
CA ALA A 189 -7.99 7.36 -9.58
C ALA A 189 -8.35 7.04 -8.12
N THR A 190 -7.99 7.92 -7.19
CA THR A 190 -8.34 7.83 -5.77
C THR A 190 -9.85 7.71 -5.57
N LEU A 191 -10.64 8.63 -6.16
CA LEU A 191 -12.09 8.59 -6.01
C LEU A 191 -12.71 7.33 -6.60
N ALA A 192 -12.19 6.85 -7.74
CA ALA A 192 -12.67 5.64 -8.37
C ALA A 192 -12.44 4.41 -7.47
N LEU A 193 -11.22 4.26 -6.94
CA LEU A 193 -10.86 3.18 -6.02
C LEU A 193 -11.74 3.17 -4.76
N TYR A 194 -11.84 4.31 -4.06
CA TYR A 194 -12.64 4.38 -2.84
C TYR A 194 -14.13 4.13 -3.08
N ARG A 195 -14.67 4.49 -4.24
CA ARG A 195 -16.07 4.26 -4.61
C ARG A 195 -16.36 2.81 -4.98
N ASP A 196 -15.38 2.11 -5.55
CA ASP A 196 -15.49 0.68 -5.86
C ASP A 196 -15.49 -0.18 -4.59
N ALA A 197 -14.73 0.21 -3.59
CA ALA A 197 -14.46 -0.58 -2.40
C ALA A 197 -15.52 -0.39 -1.32
N ASP A 198 -16.70 -0.96 -1.53
CA ASP A 198 -17.69 -1.10 -0.44
C ASP A 198 -17.18 -2.08 0.62
N PRO A 199 -17.52 -1.88 1.92
CA PRO A 199 -17.10 -2.78 2.99
C PRO A 199 -17.39 -4.26 2.74
N ASP A 200 -18.55 -4.57 2.15
CA ASP A 200 -18.90 -5.96 1.81
C ASP A 200 -18.04 -6.51 0.66
N ARG A 201 -17.67 -5.67 -0.31
CA ARG A 201 -16.74 -6.06 -1.37
C ARG A 201 -15.32 -6.27 -0.84
N LEU A 202 -14.87 -5.44 0.11
CA LEU A 202 -13.60 -5.65 0.79
C LEU A 202 -13.59 -6.99 1.54
N ALA A 203 -14.64 -7.27 2.31
CA ALA A 203 -14.78 -8.55 3.00
C ALA A 203 -14.79 -9.74 2.03
N ALA A 204 -15.52 -9.63 0.91
CA ALA A 204 -15.55 -10.65 -0.13
C ALA A 204 -14.19 -10.87 -0.80
N ALA A 205 -13.37 -9.82 -0.92
CA ALA A 205 -12.05 -9.90 -1.51
C ALA A 205 -11.01 -10.64 -0.64
N GLY A 206 -11.29 -10.84 0.64
CA GLY A 206 -10.41 -11.54 1.58
C GLY A 206 -10.93 -12.90 2.06
N LEU A 207 -11.91 -13.48 1.39
CA LEU A 207 -12.53 -14.75 1.84
C LEU A 207 -11.55 -15.94 1.90
N ASP A 208 -10.49 -15.91 1.12
CA ASP A 208 -9.50 -16.98 1.01
C ASP A 208 -8.13 -16.62 1.62
N LEU A 209 -8.08 -15.64 2.55
CA LEU A 209 -6.82 -15.22 3.21
C LEU A 209 -6.11 -16.39 3.91
N ASP A 210 -6.86 -17.35 4.42
CA ASP A 210 -6.36 -18.57 5.06
C ASP A 210 -5.55 -19.49 4.12
N ARG A 211 -5.69 -19.31 2.79
CA ARG A 211 -4.86 -20.01 1.80
C ARG A 211 -3.41 -19.50 1.77
N ILE A 212 -3.15 -18.28 2.27
CA ILE A 212 -1.79 -17.72 2.33
C ILE A 212 -1.08 -18.31 3.55
N GLY A 213 -0.50 -19.51 3.37
CA GLY A 213 0.12 -20.29 4.44
C GLY A 213 1.60 -20.00 4.67
N CYS A 214 2.21 -19.03 3.95
CA CYS A 214 3.60 -18.65 4.19
C CYS A 214 3.76 -17.94 5.55
N PRO A 215 4.98 -17.88 6.12
CA PRO A 215 5.25 -17.04 7.28
C PRO A 215 4.80 -15.60 7.03
N ALA A 216 4.01 -15.05 7.95
CA ALA A 216 3.47 -13.69 7.84
C ALA A 216 3.80 -12.87 9.09
N LEU A 217 3.98 -11.56 8.92
CA LEU A 217 4.14 -10.59 9.99
C LEU A 217 3.10 -9.49 9.82
N VAL A 218 2.24 -9.33 10.80
CA VAL A 218 1.25 -8.25 10.87
C VAL A 218 1.78 -7.19 11.83
N ILE A 219 2.09 -6.00 11.33
CA ILE A 219 2.53 -4.84 12.12
C ILE A 219 1.47 -3.76 12.04
N TRP A 220 1.18 -3.13 13.19
CA TRP A 220 0.12 -2.13 13.23
C TRP A 220 0.35 -1.06 14.29
N GLY A 221 0.15 0.21 13.93
CA GLY A 221 0.14 1.31 14.89
C GLY A 221 -1.15 1.34 15.73
N ASP A 222 -1.04 1.46 17.05
CA ASP A 222 -2.23 1.53 17.93
C ASP A 222 -2.95 2.89 17.85
N ARG A 223 -2.31 3.88 17.22
CA ARG A 223 -2.83 5.24 16.98
C ARG A 223 -3.19 5.51 15.53
N ASP A 224 -3.27 4.47 14.69
CA ASP A 224 -3.74 4.63 13.32
C ASP A 224 -5.16 5.22 13.31
N ALA A 225 -5.30 6.42 12.72
CA ALA A 225 -6.56 7.16 12.67
C ALA A 225 -7.53 6.64 11.60
N TYR A 226 -7.04 5.79 10.68
CA TYR A 226 -7.79 5.28 9.53
C TYR A 226 -8.20 3.83 9.70
N LEU A 227 -7.31 3.01 10.23
CA LEU A 227 -7.43 1.56 10.25
C LEU A 227 -7.33 1.03 11.70
N PRO A 228 -8.45 0.75 12.35
CA PRO A 228 -8.47 0.31 13.76
C PRO A 228 -7.70 -0.99 13.99
N THR A 229 -6.93 -1.06 15.08
CA THR A 229 -6.09 -2.20 15.48
C THR A 229 -6.81 -3.55 15.62
N ARG A 230 -8.15 -3.56 15.76
CA ARG A 230 -8.90 -4.82 15.71
C ARG A 230 -8.69 -5.58 14.39
N PHE A 231 -8.38 -4.86 13.30
CA PHE A 231 -8.11 -5.49 12.01
C PHE A 231 -6.70 -6.09 11.92
N ALA A 232 -5.74 -5.59 12.70
CA ALA A 232 -4.46 -6.26 12.86
C ALA A 232 -4.64 -7.67 13.43
N ARG A 233 -5.45 -7.80 14.50
CA ARG A 233 -5.80 -9.10 15.10
C ARG A 233 -6.55 -9.98 14.11
N ALA A 234 -7.53 -9.41 13.41
CA ALA A 234 -8.32 -10.15 12.43
C ALA A 234 -7.49 -10.65 11.24
N TYR A 235 -6.48 -9.89 10.80
CA TYR A 235 -5.51 -10.37 9.80
C TYR A 235 -4.62 -11.49 10.35
N ALA A 236 -4.13 -11.34 11.59
CA ALA A 236 -3.33 -12.38 12.22
C ALA A 236 -4.13 -13.68 12.44
N ASP A 237 -5.42 -13.57 12.78
CA ASP A 237 -6.32 -14.72 12.93
C ASP A 237 -6.64 -15.39 11.56
N ALA A 238 -6.70 -14.61 10.47
CA ALA A 238 -7.01 -15.10 9.13
C ALA A 238 -5.80 -15.73 8.42
N LEU A 239 -4.58 -15.37 8.80
CA LEU A 239 -3.34 -15.84 8.18
C LEU A 239 -2.73 -16.97 9.02
N PRO A 240 -2.65 -18.23 8.54
CA PRO A 240 -2.33 -19.41 9.38
C PRO A 240 -0.98 -19.37 10.09
N ALA A 241 -0.01 -18.62 9.55
CA ALA A 241 1.37 -18.55 10.07
C ALA A 241 1.79 -17.10 10.39
N ALA A 242 0.86 -16.33 10.98
CA ALA A 242 1.10 -14.93 11.26
C ALA A 242 1.64 -14.67 12.68
N GLU A 243 2.66 -13.83 12.76
CA GLU A 243 3.07 -13.11 13.96
C GLU A 243 2.35 -11.76 14.00
N LEU A 244 1.91 -11.30 15.17
CA LEU A 244 1.27 -10.02 15.36
C LEU A 244 2.12 -9.10 16.23
N GLU A 245 2.34 -7.87 15.75
CA GLU A 245 3.02 -6.82 16.49
C GLU A 245 2.21 -5.52 16.45
N ILE A 246 1.75 -5.06 17.60
CA ILE A 246 1.05 -3.77 17.74
C ILE A 246 2.00 -2.77 18.38
N LEU A 247 2.28 -1.68 17.67
CA LEU A 247 3.24 -0.65 18.06
C LEU A 247 2.54 0.45 18.86
N ALA A 248 2.97 0.63 20.10
CA ALA A 248 2.37 1.63 20.99
C ALA A 248 2.76 3.06 20.61
N GLY A 249 1.79 3.95 20.52
CA GLY A 249 1.99 5.37 20.20
C GLY A 249 2.26 5.66 18.72
N VAL A 250 2.12 4.67 17.84
CA VAL A 250 2.47 4.73 16.42
C VAL A 250 1.22 4.91 15.56
N GLY A 251 1.30 5.72 14.53
CA GLY A 251 0.21 5.99 13.58
C GLY A 251 0.29 5.14 12.32
N HIS A 252 -0.29 5.66 11.24
CA HIS A 252 -0.55 4.95 9.98
C HIS A 252 0.70 4.65 9.13
N TRP A 253 1.78 5.41 9.26
CA TRP A 253 3.09 5.13 8.66
C TRP A 253 4.10 4.78 9.75
N PRO A 254 4.12 3.51 10.22
CA PRO A 254 4.93 3.11 11.38
C PRO A 254 6.42 3.47 11.26
N TRP A 255 7.01 3.34 10.09
CA TRP A 255 8.42 3.66 9.85
C TRP A 255 8.76 5.15 9.93
N ILE A 256 7.75 6.05 9.87
CA ILE A 256 7.94 7.48 10.10
C ILE A 256 7.94 7.78 11.60
N ASP A 257 7.06 7.13 12.36
CA ASP A 257 6.95 7.33 13.81
C ASP A 257 8.07 6.59 14.56
N GLN A 258 8.39 5.38 14.09
CA GLN A 258 9.38 4.49 14.70
C GLN A 258 10.28 3.88 13.62
N PRO A 259 11.42 4.52 13.26
CA PRO A 259 12.29 4.06 12.16
C PRO A 259 12.81 2.62 12.29
N GLY A 260 12.88 2.07 13.51
CA GLY A 260 13.25 0.67 13.77
C GLY A 260 12.31 -0.38 13.14
N VAL A 261 11.12 0.04 12.71
CA VAL A 261 10.18 -0.83 11.96
C VAL A 261 10.80 -1.32 10.64
N VAL A 262 11.63 -0.49 10.00
CA VAL A 262 12.35 -0.91 8.78
C VAL A 262 13.23 -2.12 9.07
N ASP A 263 14.04 -2.09 10.14
CA ASP A 263 14.89 -3.20 10.52
C ASP A 263 14.09 -4.44 10.91
N ARG A 264 12.99 -4.26 11.62
CA ARG A 264 12.09 -5.35 12.00
C ARG A 264 11.51 -6.08 10.79
N VAL A 265 11.04 -5.32 9.79
CA VAL A 265 10.50 -5.87 8.54
C VAL A 265 11.60 -6.56 7.73
N LEU A 266 12.74 -5.91 7.53
CA LEU A 266 13.86 -6.49 6.78
C LEU A 266 14.40 -7.75 7.45
N GLY A 267 14.53 -7.76 8.77
CA GLY A 267 14.95 -8.93 9.54
C GLY A 267 13.97 -10.12 9.43
N PHE A 268 12.66 -9.83 9.34
CA PHE A 268 11.65 -10.87 9.09
C PHE A 268 11.74 -11.43 7.67
N LEU A 269 12.02 -10.58 6.69
CA LEU A 269 12.11 -10.99 5.29
C LEU A 269 13.38 -11.80 4.99
N GLY A 270 14.45 -11.64 5.72
CA GLY A 270 15.72 -12.38 5.59
C GLY A 270 16.64 -11.79 4.56
#